data_e9245aee0baba2836c9fcb80b826fb14
#
_entry.id   e9245aee0baba2836c9fcb80b826fb14
#
_cell.length_a   1.000
_cell.length_b   1.000
_cell.length_c   1.000
_cell.angle_alpha   90.00
_cell.angle_beta   90.00
_cell.angle_gamma   90.00
#
_symmetry.space_group_name_H-M   'P 1'
#
loop_
_entity.id
_entity.type
_entity.pdbx_description
1 polymer ?
#
loop_
_entity_poly.entity_id
_entity_poly.type
_entity_poly.pdbx_seq_one_letter_code
_entity_poly.pdbx_strand_id
1 'polypeptide(L)'
;KGVKYSHPMYYAQMQYMMGLSNIEKAVLVSYNKNTSDYHHEWVDFEIFYYNSLKQKVENIILGHGTKISHDEADWRCRGCFKRDACWQGKEPEKTMRTCGNATSSLSSADWTCSKGCVDVCKNWVRYEPHAKT
;
A
#
# COMPACT_ATOMS: atom_id res chain seq x y z
N LYS A 1 19.55 15.64 -7.53
CA LYS A 1 18.16 15.86 -7.05
C LYS A 1 17.96 14.98 -5.84
N GLY A 2 17.39 15.54 -4.76
CA GLY A 2 17.14 14.80 -3.52
C GLY A 2 16.08 13.69 -3.67
N VAL A 3 15.95 12.82 -2.66
CA VAL A 3 15.07 11.64 -2.64
C VAL A 3 13.61 11.98 -2.98
N LYS A 4 13.15 13.15 -2.56
CA LYS A 4 11.79 13.65 -2.86
C LYS A 4 11.46 13.64 -4.36
N TYR A 5 12.45 13.93 -5.20
CA TYR A 5 12.28 14.02 -6.66
C TYR A 5 12.81 12.80 -7.41
N SER A 6 13.89 12.20 -6.92
CA SER A 6 14.51 11.05 -7.58
C SER A 6 13.77 9.73 -7.26
N HIS A 7 13.26 9.59 -6.04
CA HIS A 7 12.60 8.38 -5.54
C HIS A 7 11.37 8.74 -4.70
N PRO A 8 10.32 9.30 -5.30
CA PRO A 8 9.15 9.82 -4.56
C PRO A 8 8.42 8.75 -3.74
N MET A 9 8.53 7.48 -4.11
CA MET A 9 7.96 6.39 -3.32
C MET A 9 8.70 6.18 -2.00
N TYR A 10 10.04 6.23 -2.01
CA TYR A 10 10.84 6.15 -0.78
C TYR A 10 10.59 7.37 0.10
N TYR A 11 10.50 8.55 -0.51
CA TYR A 11 10.15 9.75 0.23
C TYR A 11 8.79 9.63 0.92
N ALA A 12 7.76 9.18 0.21
CA ALA A 12 6.43 8.96 0.78
C ALA A 12 6.46 7.93 1.92
N GLN A 13 7.19 6.83 1.76
CA GLN A 13 7.37 5.82 2.80
C GLN A 13 8.04 6.41 4.05
N MET A 14 9.12 7.16 3.88
CA MET A 14 9.82 7.82 4.99
C MET A 14 8.90 8.78 5.74
N GLN A 15 8.18 9.64 5.03
CA GLN A 15 7.24 10.60 5.62
C GLN A 15 6.12 9.89 6.39
N TYR A 16 5.57 8.82 5.82
CA TYR A 16 4.51 8.07 6.47
C TYR A 16 5.00 7.37 7.75
N MET A 17 6.18 6.76 7.72
CA MET A 17 6.80 6.12 8.87
C MET A 17 7.17 7.14 9.95
N MET A 18 7.75 8.29 9.58
CA MET A 18 8.06 9.37 10.52
C MET A 18 6.81 9.87 11.24
N GLY A 19 5.72 10.08 10.51
CA GLY A 19 4.45 10.52 11.10
C GLY A 19 3.83 9.48 12.05
N LEU A 20 3.90 8.20 11.72
CA LEU A 20 3.42 7.13 12.61
C LEU A 20 4.26 6.97 13.87
N SER A 21 5.57 7.21 13.78
CA SER A 21 6.54 7.01 14.87
C SER A 21 6.84 8.29 15.64
N ASN A 22 6.24 9.42 15.26
CA ASN A 22 6.50 10.75 15.83
C ASN A 22 8.00 11.12 15.79
N ILE A 23 8.62 10.90 14.63
CA ILE A 23 10.03 11.20 14.37
C ILE A 23 10.10 12.39 13.42
N GLU A 24 10.90 13.39 13.77
CA GLU A 24 11.00 14.65 13.00
C GLU A 24 12.01 14.57 11.85
N LYS A 25 12.94 13.62 11.89
CA LYS A 25 14.03 13.54 10.93
C LYS A 25 14.45 12.11 10.68
N ALA A 26 14.68 11.76 9.42
CA ALA A 26 15.18 10.44 9.01
C ALA A 26 16.37 10.60 8.07
N VAL A 27 17.18 9.56 7.93
CA VAL A 27 18.28 9.52 6.98
C VAL A 27 18.03 8.45 5.93
N LEU A 28 18.15 8.82 4.65
CA LEU A 28 18.27 7.89 3.55
C LEU A 28 19.75 7.57 3.35
N VAL A 29 20.09 6.30 3.35
CA VAL A 29 21.43 5.82 2.99
C VAL A 29 21.34 4.94 1.78
N SER A 30 22.13 5.22 0.76
CA SER A 30 22.28 4.37 -0.40
C SER A 30 23.75 3.96 -0.59
N TYR A 31 23.95 2.71 -1.00
CA TYR A 31 25.26 2.14 -1.25
C TYR A 31 25.43 1.80 -2.72
N ASN A 32 26.47 2.33 -3.34
CA ASN A 32 26.84 1.97 -4.70
C ASN A 32 27.77 0.76 -4.66
N LYS A 33 27.26 -0.42 -4.98
CA LYS A 33 28.01 -1.67 -4.96
C LYS A 33 29.18 -1.74 -5.97
N ASN A 34 29.18 -0.90 -7.00
CA ASN A 34 30.23 -0.90 -8.01
C ASN A 34 31.45 -0.07 -7.60
N THR A 35 31.23 1.01 -6.86
CA THR A 35 32.28 1.93 -6.40
C THR A 35 32.56 1.84 -4.91
N SER A 36 31.73 1.09 -4.18
CA SER A 36 31.76 1.00 -2.70
C SER A 36 31.51 2.34 -1.98
N ASP A 37 30.89 3.28 -2.67
CA ASP A 37 30.57 4.60 -2.11
C ASP A 37 29.24 4.58 -1.39
N TYR A 38 29.16 5.36 -0.30
CA TYR A 38 27.92 5.65 0.40
C TYR A 38 27.42 7.06 0.10
N HIS A 39 26.15 7.18 -0.16
CA HIS A 39 25.44 8.47 -0.21
C HIS A 39 24.42 8.51 0.92
N HIS A 40 24.34 9.63 1.61
CA HIS A 40 23.31 9.86 2.63
C HIS A 40 22.62 11.20 2.40
N GLU A 41 21.34 11.24 2.74
CA GLU A 41 20.49 12.42 2.65
C GLU A 41 19.60 12.48 3.89
N TRP A 42 19.60 13.63 4.59
CA TRP A 42 18.68 13.87 5.69
C TRP A 42 17.35 14.37 5.14
N VAL A 43 16.27 13.81 5.67
CA VAL A 43 14.90 14.11 5.29
C VAL A 43 14.16 14.61 6.51
N ASP A 44 13.66 15.82 6.45
CA ASP A 44 12.83 16.42 7.50
C ASP A 44 11.36 15.97 7.32
N PHE A 45 10.64 15.89 8.45
CA PHE A 45 9.22 15.54 8.44
C PHE A 45 8.36 16.69 7.91
N GLU A 46 7.48 16.39 6.96
CA GLU A 46 6.53 17.34 6.38
C GLU A 46 5.10 16.97 6.78
N ILE A 47 4.56 17.62 7.80
CA ILE A 47 3.22 17.31 8.35
C ILE A 47 2.10 17.36 7.29
N PHE A 48 2.12 18.34 6.39
CA PHE A 48 1.10 18.46 5.34
C PHE A 48 1.17 17.31 4.34
N TYR A 49 2.38 16.90 3.98
CA TYR A 49 2.57 15.76 3.08
C TYR A 49 2.13 14.45 3.76
N TYR A 50 2.51 14.24 5.02
CA TYR A 50 2.04 13.10 5.82
C TYR A 50 0.52 13.04 5.89
N ASN A 51 -0.15 14.15 6.19
CA ASN A 51 -1.61 14.20 6.28
C ASN A 51 -2.27 13.86 4.93
N SER A 52 -1.69 14.29 3.81
CA SER A 52 -2.18 13.92 2.49
C SER A 52 -2.05 12.41 2.20
N LEU A 53 -0.95 11.81 2.63
CA LEU A 53 -0.76 10.34 2.53
C LEU A 53 -1.74 9.58 3.41
N LYS A 54 -1.94 10.04 4.66
CA LYS A 54 -2.89 9.45 5.60
C LYS A 54 -4.31 9.47 5.04
N GLN A 55 -4.77 10.60 4.54
CA GLN A 55 -6.07 10.71 3.89
C GLN A 55 -6.22 9.77 2.69
N LYS A 56 -5.16 9.65 1.87
CA LYS A 56 -5.14 8.71 0.75
C LYS A 56 -5.29 7.26 1.21
N VAL A 57 -4.59 6.87 2.28
CA VAL A 57 -4.70 5.51 2.86
C VAL A 57 -6.11 5.29 3.41
N GLU A 58 -6.67 6.24 4.14
CA GLU A 58 -8.04 6.18 4.67
C GLU A 58 -9.07 6.01 3.55
N ASN A 59 -8.96 6.79 2.47
CA ASN A 59 -9.84 6.66 1.30
C ASN A 59 -9.74 5.26 0.65
N ILE A 60 -8.54 4.69 0.55
CA ILE A 60 -8.34 3.34 0.01
C ILE A 60 -9.02 2.29 0.93
N ILE A 61 -8.85 2.40 2.24
CA ILE A 61 -9.46 1.49 3.22
C ILE A 61 -10.98 1.55 3.17
N LEU A 62 -11.54 2.74 2.96
CA LEU A 62 -12.99 2.95 2.82
C LEU A 62 -13.55 2.59 1.43
N GLY A 63 -12.72 2.08 0.52
CA GLY A 63 -13.14 1.72 -0.83
C GLY A 63 -13.25 2.90 -1.82
N HIS A 64 -12.84 4.09 -1.41
CA HIS A 64 -12.82 5.30 -2.25
C HIS A 64 -11.50 5.48 -3.01
N GLY A 65 -10.70 4.41 -3.13
CA GLY A 65 -9.45 4.43 -3.87
C GLY A 65 -9.68 4.71 -5.37
N THR A 66 -8.87 5.60 -5.93
CA THR A 66 -8.88 5.89 -7.36
C THR A 66 -7.81 5.09 -8.10
N LYS A 67 -8.04 4.81 -9.36
CA LYS A 67 -7.02 4.22 -10.24
C LYS A 67 -5.81 5.16 -10.34
N ILE A 68 -4.61 4.60 -10.47
CA ILE A 68 -3.36 5.38 -10.63
C ILE A 68 -3.28 6.12 -11.96
N SER A 69 -4.11 5.74 -12.93
CA SER A 69 -4.25 6.38 -14.24
C SER A 69 -5.68 6.29 -14.72
N HIS A 70 -6.05 7.19 -15.61
CA HIS A 70 -7.31 7.15 -16.37
C HIS A 70 -7.15 6.40 -17.70
N ASP A 71 -5.93 5.97 -18.04
CA ASP A 71 -5.60 5.24 -19.27
C ASP A 71 -4.99 3.88 -18.94
N GLU A 72 -5.57 2.81 -19.48
CA GLU A 72 -5.05 1.44 -19.35
C GLU A 72 -3.68 1.27 -20.02
N ALA A 73 -3.38 2.05 -21.07
CA ALA A 73 -2.12 2.01 -21.77
C ALA A 73 -0.97 2.74 -21.04
N ASP A 74 -1.25 3.41 -19.93
CA ASP A 74 -0.22 4.05 -19.08
C ASP A 74 0.89 3.05 -18.72
N TRP A 75 2.13 3.49 -18.80
CA TRP A 75 3.29 2.65 -18.51
C TRP A 75 3.24 1.99 -17.12
N ARG A 76 2.64 2.67 -16.14
CA ARG A 76 2.44 2.14 -14.77
C ARG A 76 1.44 0.98 -14.74
N CYS A 77 0.46 0.98 -15.66
CA CYS A 77 -0.55 -0.06 -15.76
C CYS A 77 -0.05 -1.27 -16.55
N ARG A 78 0.84 -1.08 -17.54
CA ARG A 78 1.31 -2.17 -18.42
C ARG A 78 1.99 -3.31 -17.67
N GLY A 79 2.77 -3.00 -16.65
CA GLY A 79 3.46 -4.00 -15.81
C GLY A 79 2.74 -4.32 -14.50
N CYS A 80 1.54 -3.81 -14.28
CA CYS A 80 0.82 -3.97 -13.02
C CYS A 80 0.11 -5.32 -12.95
N PHE A 81 0.45 -6.14 -11.94
CA PHE A 81 -0.18 -7.44 -11.71
C PHE A 81 -1.67 -7.36 -11.32
N LYS A 82 -2.19 -6.16 -11.03
CA LYS A 82 -3.61 -5.89 -10.77
C LYS A 82 -4.36 -5.30 -11.97
N ARG A 83 -3.72 -5.21 -13.13
CA ARG A 83 -4.30 -4.60 -14.33
C ARG A 83 -5.65 -5.20 -14.69
N ASP A 84 -5.73 -6.52 -14.76
CA ASP A 84 -6.97 -7.22 -15.15
C ASP A 84 -8.11 -6.97 -14.15
N ALA A 85 -7.82 -6.97 -12.86
CA ALA A 85 -8.81 -6.64 -11.84
C ALA A 85 -9.27 -5.18 -11.93
N CYS A 86 -8.33 -4.27 -12.24
CA CYS A 86 -8.57 -2.83 -12.27
C CYS A 86 -9.33 -2.37 -13.53
N TRP A 87 -9.04 -2.96 -14.70
CA TRP A 87 -9.56 -2.51 -15.98
C TRP A 87 -10.58 -3.48 -16.62
N GLN A 88 -10.43 -4.77 -16.36
CA GLN A 88 -11.27 -5.81 -16.98
C GLN A 88 -12.27 -6.43 -15.99
N GLY A 89 -12.29 -5.93 -14.74
CA GLY A 89 -13.20 -6.43 -13.71
C GLY A 89 -12.95 -7.88 -13.29
N LYS A 90 -11.73 -8.40 -13.53
CA LYS A 90 -11.39 -9.77 -13.14
C LYS A 90 -11.58 -9.96 -11.64
N GLU A 91 -12.34 -10.99 -11.28
CA GLU A 91 -12.55 -11.35 -9.88
C GLU A 91 -11.21 -11.67 -9.18
N PRO A 92 -11.06 -11.25 -7.93
CA PRO A 92 -9.87 -11.60 -7.14
C PRO A 92 -9.80 -13.11 -6.93
N GLU A 93 -8.60 -13.62 -6.77
CA GLU A 93 -8.40 -15.00 -6.37
C GLU A 93 -9.11 -15.27 -5.03
N LYS A 94 -9.84 -16.39 -4.95
CA LYS A 94 -10.62 -16.78 -3.76
C LYS A 94 -9.70 -17.28 -2.66
N THR A 95 -9.19 -16.38 -1.87
CA THR A 95 -8.32 -16.66 -0.72
C THR A 95 -8.93 -16.10 0.57
N MET A 96 -8.38 -16.45 1.72
CA MET A 96 -8.80 -15.84 2.99
C MET A 96 -8.59 -14.31 2.97
N ARG A 97 -7.52 -13.83 2.33
CA ARG A 97 -7.19 -12.39 2.24
C ARG A 97 -8.19 -11.57 1.40
N THR A 98 -8.94 -12.24 0.55
CA THR A 98 -9.94 -11.61 -0.32
C THR A 98 -11.38 -11.94 0.11
N CYS A 99 -11.55 -12.65 1.23
CA CYS A 99 -12.84 -13.09 1.75
C CYS A 99 -13.40 -12.13 2.81
N GLY A 100 -14.64 -11.69 2.65
CA GLY A 100 -15.33 -10.84 3.63
C GLY A 100 -15.67 -11.53 4.96
N ASN A 101 -15.59 -12.87 5.04
CA ASN A 101 -15.76 -13.62 6.26
C ASN A 101 -14.45 -13.81 7.05
N ALA A 102 -13.34 -13.31 6.55
CA ALA A 102 -12.03 -13.45 7.16
C ALA A 102 -11.55 -12.13 7.79
N THR A 103 -10.89 -12.26 8.93
CA THR A 103 -10.31 -11.13 9.68
C THR A 103 -8.84 -11.39 9.92
N SER A 104 -7.98 -10.41 9.71
CA SER A 104 -6.56 -10.49 10.02
C SER A 104 -6.32 -10.23 11.50
N SER A 105 -5.39 -10.98 12.09
CA SER A 105 -4.86 -10.67 13.41
C SER A 105 -3.77 -9.60 13.29
N LEU A 106 -3.86 -8.56 14.11
CA LEU A 106 -2.82 -7.51 14.15
C LEU A 106 -1.54 -7.99 14.89
N SER A 107 -1.66 -9.03 15.70
CA SER A 107 -0.56 -9.52 16.55
C SER A 107 0.24 -10.68 15.95
N SER A 108 -0.35 -11.48 15.07
CA SER A 108 0.28 -12.72 14.57
C SER A 108 0.37 -12.83 13.05
N ALA A 109 -0.06 -11.82 12.31
CA ALA A 109 -0.19 -11.87 10.85
C ALA A 109 -1.05 -13.04 10.31
N ASP A 110 -1.76 -13.74 11.17
CA ASP A 110 -2.66 -14.83 10.79
C ASP A 110 -4.04 -14.31 10.37
N TRP A 111 -4.76 -15.16 9.65
CA TRP A 111 -6.12 -14.90 9.25
C TRP A 111 -7.07 -15.92 9.89
N THR A 112 -8.16 -15.43 10.43
CA THR A 112 -9.24 -16.27 10.97
C THR A 112 -10.50 -16.09 10.15
N CYS A 113 -11.26 -17.16 9.96
CA CYS A 113 -12.52 -17.14 9.24
C CYS A 113 -13.69 -17.38 10.19
N SER A 114 -14.69 -16.51 10.19
CA SER A 114 -15.91 -16.67 10.99
C SER A 114 -16.74 -17.94 10.65
N LYS A 115 -16.45 -18.56 9.50
CA LYS A 115 -17.05 -19.83 9.05
C LYS A 115 -16.16 -21.05 9.28
N GLY A 116 -15.03 -20.89 10.00
CA GLY A 116 -14.11 -21.99 10.33
C GLY A 116 -13.30 -22.53 9.14
N CYS A 117 -13.21 -21.80 8.02
CA CYS A 117 -12.42 -22.23 6.86
C CYS A 117 -10.92 -22.04 7.13
N VAL A 118 -10.11 -22.99 6.67
CA VAL A 118 -8.64 -22.95 6.75
C VAL A 118 -8.03 -22.65 5.38
N ASP A 119 -8.79 -22.83 4.30
CA ASP A 119 -8.36 -22.65 2.91
C ASP A 119 -9.54 -22.18 2.06
N VAL A 120 -9.38 -22.15 0.72
CA VAL A 120 -10.43 -21.75 -0.23
C VAL A 120 -11.71 -22.54 0.05
N CYS A 121 -12.77 -21.85 0.39
CA CYS A 121 -14.01 -22.51 0.79
C CYS A 121 -15.20 -22.13 -0.12
N LYS A 122 -16.25 -22.99 -0.10
CA LYS A 122 -17.51 -22.76 -0.83
C LYS A 122 -18.28 -21.52 -0.33
N ASN A 123 -17.97 -21.04 0.87
CA ASN A 123 -18.60 -19.90 1.53
C ASN A 123 -17.81 -18.58 1.30
N TRP A 124 -16.90 -18.58 0.34
CA TRP A 124 -16.17 -17.35 0.02
C TRP A 124 -17.12 -16.25 -0.45
N VAL A 125 -16.98 -15.09 0.17
CA VAL A 125 -17.69 -13.87 -0.18
C VAL A 125 -16.64 -12.81 -0.45
N ARG A 126 -16.75 -12.07 -1.54
CA ARG A 126 -15.82 -10.99 -1.84
C ARG A 126 -15.78 -10.00 -0.68
N TYR A 127 -14.58 -9.64 -0.25
CA TYR A 127 -14.42 -8.55 0.71
C TYR A 127 -14.86 -7.23 0.05
N GLU A 128 -15.81 -6.56 0.66
CA GLU A 128 -16.21 -5.21 0.32
C GLU A 128 -15.87 -4.29 1.50
N PRO A 129 -15.10 -3.21 1.27
CA PRO A 129 -14.84 -2.25 2.33
C PRO A 129 -16.16 -1.68 2.82
N HIS A 130 -16.40 -1.78 4.12
CA HIS A 130 -17.58 -1.14 4.70
C HIS A 130 -17.41 0.38 4.62
N ALA A 131 -18.25 1.05 3.87
CA ALA A 131 -18.47 2.47 4.06
C ALA A 131 -18.94 2.63 5.51
N LYS A 132 -18.14 3.27 6.36
CA LYS A 132 -18.61 3.65 7.67
C LYS A 132 -19.73 4.66 7.45
N THR A 133 -20.95 4.22 7.71
CA THR A 133 -22.11 5.12 7.90
C THR A 133 -21.87 6.06 9.06
#